data_dc4773105072dc08abcad761139c6af1
#
_entry.id   dc4773105072dc08abcad761139c6af1
#
_cell.length_a   1.000
_cell.length_b   1.000
_cell.length_c   1.000
_cell.angle_alpha   90.00
_cell.angle_beta   90.00
_cell.angle_gamma   90.00
#
_symmetry.space_group_name_H-M   'P 1'
#
loop_
_entity.id
_entity.type
_entity.pdbx_description
1 polymer ?
#
loop_
_entity_poly.entity_id
_entity_poly.type
_entity_poly.pdbx_seq_one_letter_code
_entity_poly.pdbx_strand_id
1 'polypeptide(L)'
;MDKTRRRTLVALAFAALGGARLAHAQQPGVNYTVLKPEQPVNAPGKIEVLEFFWYGCIHCYNLEPVLEPWLKGLAPDIQFRRVPAIFNPRWAHDAKTFFSLEAMGVGEKLHRPLFDAIHQDRLRTDDAQAFNAWLQRQGVDVKRFEEVIKSFGVQSKVRQAQQLTVGYRIDGTPAMAVHGRYTVSVDQGGSQRGLLKIVDHLVALTRKSLPAAR
;
A
#
# COMPACT_ATOMS: atom_id res chain seq x y z
N MET A 1 -8.07 -33.43 -79.75
CA MET A 1 -9.20 -32.91 -78.95
C MET A 1 -8.80 -33.05 -77.50
N ASP A 2 -8.23 -31.98 -76.97
CA ASP A 2 -7.59 -32.04 -75.66
C ASP A 2 -8.29 -31.13 -74.68
N LYS A 3 -8.82 -31.69 -73.62
CA LYS A 3 -9.58 -30.94 -72.62
C LYS A 3 -8.65 -30.58 -71.43
N THR A 4 -8.15 -29.42 -71.54
CA THR A 4 -7.29 -28.81 -70.50
C THR A 4 -8.08 -28.63 -69.21
N ARG A 5 -7.74 -29.40 -68.16
CA ARG A 5 -8.29 -29.27 -66.83
C ARG A 5 -7.60 -28.06 -66.14
N ARG A 6 -8.34 -26.96 -65.98
CA ARG A 6 -7.96 -25.86 -65.09
C ARG A 6 -8.14 -26.33 -63.64
N ARG A 7 -7.04 -26.55 -62.94
CA ARG A 7 -7.00 -26.70 -61.47
C ARG A 7 -6.94 -25.33 -60.85
N THR A 8 -8.07 -24.85 -60.32
CA THR A 8 -8.15 -23.65 -59.51
C THR A 8 -7.60 -24.00 -58.11
N LEU A 9 -6.41 -23.46 -57.79
CA LEU A 9 -5.86 -23.50 -56.45
C LEU A 9 -6.56 -22.41 -55.64
N VAL A 10 -7.47 -22.82 -54.73
CA VAL A 10 -8.02 -21.94 -53.69
C VAL A 10 -7.00 -21.86 -52.58
N ALA A 11 -6.26 -20.76 -52.52
CA ALA A 11 -5.38 -20.44 -51.40
C ALA A 11 -6.25 -20.00 -50.22
N LEU A 12 -6.41 -20.88 -49.26
CA LEU A 12 -6.96 -20.55 -47.92
C LEU A 12 -5.94 -19.69 -47.19
N ALA A 13 -6.13 -18.39 -47.19
CA ALA A 13 -5.46 -17.46 -46.31
C ALA A 13 -6.05 -17.65 -44.88
N PHE A 14 -5.40 -18.41 -44.05
CA PHE A 14 -5.64 -18.41 -42.61
C PHE A 14 -5.16 -17.07 -42.07
N ALA A 15 -6.08 -16.11 -41.93
CA ALA A 15 -5.87 -14.91 -41.17
C ALA A 15 -5.70 -15.35 -39.69
N ALA A 16 -4.47 -15.43 -39.23
CA ALA A 16 -4.14 -15.53 -37.81
C ALA A 16 -4.62 -14.24 -37.13
N LEU A 17 -5.85 -14.23 -36.67
CA LEU A 17 -6.37 -13.27 -35.71
C LEU A 17 -5.60 -13.53 -34.42
N GLY A 18 -4.39 -12.97 -34.34
CA GLY A 18 -3.68 -12.82 -33.08
C GLY A 18 -4.56 -12.02 -32.14
N GLY A 19 -5.23 -12.73 -31.23
CA GLY A 19 -6.02 -12.11 -30.19
C GLY A 19 -5.13 -11.18 -29.38
N ALA A 20 -5.11 -9.91 -29.74
CA ALA A 20 -4.60 -8.86 -28.90
C ALA A 20 -5.39 -8.98 -27.59
N ARG A 21 -4.77 -9.55 -26.56
CA ARG A 21 -5.28 -9.46 -25.20
C ARG A 21 -5.36 -7.97 -24.93
N LEU A 22 -6.57 -7.42 -24.99
CA LEU A 22 -6.86 -6.09 -24.51
C LEU A 22 -6.48 -6.13 -23.02
N ALA A 23 -5.24 -5.71 -22.73
CA ALA A 23 -4.87 -5.39 -21.39
C ALA A 23 -5.91 -4.36 -20.94
N HIS A 24 -6.76 -4.72 -19.97
CA HIS A 24 -7.74 -3.79 -19.42
C HIS A 24 -6.96 -2.57 -18.94
N ALA A 25 -7.00 -1.50 -19.70
CA ALA A 25 -6.31 -0.26 -19.36
C ALA A 25 -6.89 0.23 -18.04
N GLN A 26 -6.02 0.43 -17.04
CA GLN A 26 -6.44 0.97 -15.76
C GLN A 26 -6.99 2.39 -15.98
N GLN A 27 -8.25 2.63 -15.57
CA GLN A 27 -8.97 3.84 -15.87
C GLN A 27 -9.06 4.76 -14.64
N PRO A 28 -8.71 6.06 -14.78
CA PRO A 28 -8.95 7.05 -13.74
C PRO A 28 -10.45 7.11 -13.37
N GLY A 29 -10.75 7.26 -12.07
CA GLY A 29 -12.13 7.30 -11.56
C GLY A 29 -12.81 5.94 -11.42
N VAL A 30 -12.24 4.87 -12.00
CA VAL A 30 -12.73 3.50 -11.88
C VAL A 30 -11.76 2.66 -11.04
N ASN A 31 -10.53 2.50 -11.52
CA ASN A 31 -9.53 1.65 -10.88
C ASN A 31 -8.63 2.42 -9.91
N TYR A 32 -8.57 3.73 -10.01
CA TYR A 32 -7.82 4.60 -9.10
C TYR A 32 -8.37 6.03 -9.15
N THR A 33 -8.05 6.82 -8.13
CA THR A 33 -8.43 8.22 -8.06
C THR A 33 -7.22 9.12 -8.34
N VAL A 34 -7.43 10.17 -9.15
CA VAL A 34 -6.43 11.22 -9.38
C VAL A 34 -6.66 12.34 -8.38
N LEU A 35 -5.66 12.63 -7.57
CA LEU A 35 -5.73 13.70 -6.56
C LEU A 35 -5.57 15.08 -7.19
N LYS A 36 -6.44 15.98 -6.82
CA LYS A 36 -6.35 17.41 -7.12
C LYS A 36 -6.73 18.21 -5.87
N PRO A 37 -5.84 19.06 -5.32
CA PRO A 37 -4.43 19.23 -5.72
C PRO A 37 -3.57 18.00 -5.40
N GLU A 38 -2.41 17.88 -6.07
CA GLU A 38 -1.40 16.87 -5.72
C GLU A 38 -0.90 17.10 -4.28
N GLN A 39 -0.53 16.03 -3.59
CA GLN A 39 -0.01 16.09 -2.24
C GLN A 39 1.53 16.19 -2.26
N PRO A 40 2.13 16.84 -1.26
CA PRO A 40 3.58 16.88 -1.12
C PRO A 40 4.19 15.48 -1.01
N VAL A 41 5.32 15.28 -1.69
CA VAL A 41 6.08 14.02 -1.71
C VAL A 41 7.31 14.18 -0.82
N ASN A 42 7.57 13.19 0.03
CA ASN A 42 8.76 13.14 0.88
C ASN A 42 9.67 11.95 0.50
N ALA A 43 10.09 11.92 -0.75
CA ALA A 43 10.94 10.86 -1.33
C ALA A 43 11.92 11.46 -2.35
N PRO A 44 12.97 12.20 -1.91
CA PRO A 44 13.90 12.86 -2.82
C PRO A 44 14.49 11.87 -3.82
N GLY A 45 14.31 12.15 -5.13
CA GLY A 45 14.83 11.32 -6.22
C GLY A 45 14.17 9.95 -6.38
N LYS A 46 13.09 9.67 -5.64
CA LYS A 46 12.37 8.38 -5.70
C LYS A 46 10.87 8.57 -5.91
N ILE A 47 10.21 7.53 -6.33
CA ILE A 47 8.75 7.45 -6.39
C ILE A 47 8.24 7.02 -5.01
N GLU A 48 7.48 7.88 -4.36
CA GLU A 48 6.87 7.56 -3.06
C GLU A 48 5.64 6.68 -3.26
N VAL A 49 5.57 5.58 -2.49
CA VAL A 49 4.38 4.75 -2.35
C VAL A 49 4.00 4.72 -0.89
N LEU A 50 2.78 5.12 -0.57
CA LEU A 50 2.23 5.11 0.78
C LEU A 50 1.20 4.00 0.91
N GLU A 51 1.23 3.27 2.03
CA GLU A 51 0.13 2.44 2.49
C GLU A 51 -0.57 3.13 3.65
N PHE A 52 -1.85 3.40 3.52
CA PHE A 52 -2.70 3.83 4.62
C PHE A 52 -3.35 2.61 5.26
N PHE A 53 -3.06 2.38 6.53
CA PHE A 53 -3.49 1.19 7.26
C PHE A 53 -3.97 1.51 8.67
N TRP A 54 -4.61 0.54 9.30
CA TRP A 54 -4.91 0.55 10.73
C TRP A 54 -4.71 -0.85 11.31
N TYR A 55 -4.07 -0.96 12.47
CA TYR A 55 -3.85 -2.25 13.11
C TYR A 55 -5.14 -3.03 13.40
N GLY A 56 -6.25 -2.35 13.73
CA GLY A 56 -7.54 -3.00 13.95
C GLY A 56 -8.29 -3.40 12.67
N CYS A 57 -7.76 -3.10 11.48
CA CYS A 57 -8.41 -3.41 10.21
C CYS A 57 -8.08 -4.83 9.74
N ILE A 58 -9.09 -5.71 9.69
CA ILE A 58 -8.93 -7.09 9.19
C ILE A 58 -8.46 -7.14 7.73
N HIS A 59 -8.88 -6.17 6.90
CA HIS A 59 -8.47 -6.12 5.50
C HIS A 59 -6.99 -5.72 5.35
N CYS A 60 -6.45 -4.87 6.26
CA CYS A 60 -5.02 -4.58 6.33
C CYS A 60 -4.23 -5.82 6.76
N TYR A 61 -4.70 -6.50 7.82
CA TYR A 61 -4.11 -7.77 8.26
C TYR A 61 -4.03 -8.81 7.14
N ASN A 62 -5.11 -8.94 6.38
CA ASN A 62 -5.18 -9.87 5.24
C ASN A 62 -4.33 -9.42 4.03
N LEU A 63 -3.97 -8.14 3.94
CA LEU A 63 -3.10 -7.63 2.88
C LEU A 63 -1.64 -8.03 3.11
N GLU A 64 -1.16 -8.10 4.35
CA GLU A 64 0.25 -8.34 4.69
C GLU A 64 0.87 -9.55 3.97
N PRO A 65 0.22 -10.75 3.91
CA PRO A 65 0.80 -11.90 3.21
C PRO A 65 1.03 -11.68 1.70
N VAL A 66 0.34 -10.70 1.11
CA VAL A 66 0.48 -10.34 -0.30
C VAL A 66 1.44 -9.17 -0.47
N LEU A 67 1.44 -8.25 0.49
CA LEU A 67 2.26 -7.05 0.51
C LEU A 67 3.74 -7.36 0.77
N GLU A 68 4.05 -8.22 1.75
CA GLU A 68 5.42 -8.56 2.11
C GLU A 68 6.28 -9.09 0.93
N PRO A 69 5.81 -10.07 0.11
CA PRO A 69 6.54 -10.49 -1.07
C PRO A 69 6.68 -9.37 -2.11
N TRP A 70 5.65 -8.53 -2.28
CA TRP A 70 5.69 -7.40 -3.19
C TRP A 70 6.74 -6.36 -2.76
N LEU A 71 6.84 -6.06 -1.47
CA LEU A 71 7.84 -5.15 -0.91
C LEU A 71 9.27 -5.62 -1.21
N LYS A 72 9.54 -6.94 -1.12
CA LYS A 72 10.85 -7.53 -1.44
C LYS A 72 11.23 -7.40 -2.91
N GLY A 73 10.25 -7.24 -3.79
CA GLY A 73 10.43 -7.06 -5.23
C GLY A 73 10.48 -5.61 -5.70
N LEU A 74 10.40 -4.62 -4.80
CA LEU A 74 10.40 -3.22 -5.17
C LEU A 74 11.71 -2.79 -5.82
N ALA A 75 11.59 -2.02 -6.90
CA ALA A 75 12.75 -1.41 -7.56
C ALA A 75 13.40 -0.34 -6.66
N PRO A 76 14.73 -0.11 -6.78
CA PRO A 76 15.47 0.81 -5.90
C PRO A 76 15.02 2.28 -5.98
N ASP A 77 14.34 2.66 -7.07
CA ASP A 77 13.78 3.98 -7.29
C ASP A 77 12.42 4.19 -6.61
N ILE A 78 11.90 3.19 -5.86
CA ILE A 78 10.67 3.28 -5.10
C ILE A 78 10.99 3.42 -3.61
N GLN A 79 10.32 4.35 -2.95
CA GLN A 79 10.31 4.48 -1.51
C GLN A 79 8.92 4.16 -0.97
N PHE A 80 8.81 2.99 -0.33
CA PHE A 80 7.59 2.59 0.35
C PHE A 80 7.58 3.08 1.79
N ARG A 81 6.40 3.47 2.29
CA ARG A 81 6.20 3.91 3.67
C ARG A 81 4.78 3.61 4.14
N ARG A 82 4.65 3.05 5.34
CA ARG A 82 3.36 2.89 6.01
C ARG A 82 2.94 4.18 6.71
N VAL A 83 1.67 4.50 6.63
CA VAL A 83 1.03 5.65 7.27
C VAL A 83 -0.20 5.14 8.02
N PRO A 84 -0.20 5.16 9.36
CA PRO A 84 -1.41 4.85 10.10
C PRO A 84 -2.50 5.87 9.76
N ALA A 85 -3.62 5.42 9.18
CA ALA A 85 -4.79 6.28 8.96
C ALA A 85 -5.44 6.64 10.29
N ILE A 86 -6.02 7.84 10.40
CA ILE A 86 -6.60 8.32 11.66
C ILE A 86 -7.97 8.94 11.41
N PHE A 87 -9.03 8.20 11.78
CA PHE A 87 -10.42 8.66 11.65
C PHE A 87 -11.06 9.02 13.00
N ASN A 88 -10.53 8.48 14.11
CA ASN A 88 -11.06 8.67 15.45
C ASN A 88 -9.97 8.48 16.52
N PRO A 89 -10.27 8.73 17.83
CA PRO A 89 -9.30 8.59 18.92
C PRO A 89 -8.69 7.18 19.05
N ARG A 90 -9.44 6.12 18.72
CA ARG A 90 -8.92 4.74 18.77
C ARG A 90 -7.80 4.55 17.73
N TRP A 91 -8.01 5.01 16.51
CA TRP A 91 -7.01 4.95 15.46
C TRP A 91 -5.79 5.81 15.77
N ALA A 92 -5.99 6.97 16.41
CA ALA A 92 -4.90 7.81 16.89
C ALA A 92 -4.05 7.11 17.94
N HIS A 93 -4.65 6.30 18.83
CA HIS A 93 -3.92 5.51 19.81
C HIS A 93 -3.04 4.45 19.11
N ASP A 94 -3.58 3.71 18.16
CA ASP A 94 -2.83 2.71 17.40
C ASP A 94 -1.73 3.34 16.53
N ALA A 95 -1.96 4.55 16.01
CA ALA A 95 -0.92 5.32 15.32
C ALA A 95 0.22 5.72 16.25
N LYS A 96 -0.07 6.12 17.50
CA LYS A 96 0.97 6.36 18.51
C LYS A 96 1.79 5.11 18.78
N THR A 97 1.12 3.95 18.91
CA THR A 97 1.78 2.65 19.09
C THR A 97 2.73 2.37 17.93
N PHE A 98 2.27 2.48 16.68
CA PHE A 98 3.10 2.29 15.48
C PHE A 98 4.35 3.18 15.49
N PHE A 99 4.17 4.49 15.67
CA PHE A 99 5.30 5.43 15.67
C PHE A 99 6.23 5.26 16.86
N SER A 100 5.73 4.76 17.99
CA SER A 100 6.57 4.45 19.15
C SER A 100 7.48 3.26 18.88
N LEU A 101 6.94 2.18 18.31
CA LEU A 101 7.73 1.01 17.93
C LEU A 101 8.77 1.36 16.85
N GLU A 102 8.41 2.23 15.88
CA GLU A 102 9.37 2.74 14.91
C GLU A 102 10.48 3.56 15.57
N ALA A 103 10.13 4.50 16.48
CA ALA A 103 11.09 5.33 17.18
C ALA A 103 12.05 4.51 18.08
N MET A 104 11.61 3.33 18.53
CA MET A 104 12.42 2.38 19.28
C MET A 104 13.24 1.45 18.38
N GLY A 105 13.12 1.55 17.05
CA GLY A 105 13.84 0.71 16.08
C GLY A 105 13.34 -0.73 15.99
N VAL A 106 12.16 -1.03 16.52
CA VAL A 106 11.56 -2.37 16.52
C VAL A 106 10.29 -2.47 15.67
N GLY A 107 9.90 -1.37 15.02
CA GLY A 107 8.64 -1.27 14.28
C GLY A 107 8.51 -2.33 13.19
N GLU A 108 9.49 -2.47 12.30
CA GLU A 108 9.46 -3.46 11.23
C GLU A 108 9.37 -4.90 11.77
N LYS A 109 10.20 -5.23 12.77
CA LYS A 109 10.20 -6.56 13.40
C LYS A 109 8.87 -6.90 14.05
N LEU A 110 8.18 -5.92 14.65
CA LEU A 110 6.97 -6.14 15.43
C LEU A 110 5.68 -5.84 14.67
N HIS A 111 5.75 -5.36 13.44
CA HIS A 111 4.57 -5.00 12.66
C HIS A 111 3.64 -6.20 12.46
N ARG A 112 4.14 -7.29 11.91
CA ARG A 112 3.36 -8.51 11.71
C ARG A 112 2.97 -9.18 13.03
N PRO A 113 3.85 -9.39 14.02
CA PRO A 113 3.48 -9.93 15.33
C PRO A 113 2.38 -9.12 16.05
N LEU A 114 2.34 -7.80 15.88
CA LEU A 114 1.28 -6.98 16.48
C LEU A 114 -0.06 -7.17 15.77
N PHE A 115 -0.07 -7.27 14.44
CA PHE A 115 -1.26 -7.64 13.70
C PHE A 115 -1.79 -9.02 14.13
N ASP A 116 -0.91 -10.02 14.23
CA ASP A 116 -1.29 -11.36 14.68
C ASP A 116 -1.90 -11.33 16.08
N ALA A 117 -1.26 -10.65 17.04
CA ALA A 117 -1.76 -10.51 18.40
C ALA A 117 -3.15 -9.83 18.45
N ILE A 118 -3.38 -8.81 17.64
CA ILE A 118 -4.68 -8.11 17.60
C ILE A 118 -5.76 -8.99 16.97
N HIS A 119 -5.47 -9.65 15.84
CA HIS A 119 -6.50 -10.35 15.07
C HIS A 119 -6.70 -11.81 15.48
N GLN A 120 -5.66 -12.47 15.97
CA GLN A 120 -5.74 -13.87 16.42
C GLN A 120 -5.96 -13.97 17.94
N ASP A 121 -5.18 -13.21 18.75
CA ASP A 121 -5.21 -13.28 20.20
C ASP A 121 -6.15 -12.24 20.84
N ARG A 122 -6.80 -11.38 20.02
CA ARG A 122 -7.71 -10.31 20.46
C ARG A 122 -7.04 -9.30 21.40
N LEU A 123 -5.73 -9.09 21.23
CA LEU A 123 -5.01 -8.07 21.98
C LEU A 123 -5.58 -6.68 21.71
N ARG A 124 -5.80 -5.92 22.76
CA ARG A 124 -6.16 -4.51 22.66
C ARG A 124 -4.96 -3.65 23.05
N THR A 125 -4.54 -2.76 22.17
CA THR A 125 -3.41 -1.86 22.42
C THR A 125 -3.74 -0.77 23.44
N ASP A 126 -5.03 -0.49 23.68
CA ASP A 126 -5.54 0.44 24.70
C ASP A 126 -5.78 -0.22 26.07
N ASP A 127 -5.65 -1.52 26.19
CA ASP A 127 -5.51 -2.21 27.47
C ASP A 127 -4.02 -2.19 27.87
N ALA A 128 -3.65 -1.25 28.71
CA ALA A 128 -2.25 -1.03 29.09
C ALA A 128 -1.63 -2.27 29.74
N GLN A 129 -2.38 -3.03 30.55
CA GLN A 129 -1.84 -4.21 31.23
C GLN A 129 -1.55 -5.33 30.22
N ALA A 130 -2.52 -5.65 29.37
CA ALA A 130 -2.38 -6.70 28.35
C ALA A 130 -1.31 -6.33 27.32
N PHE A 131 -1.28 -5.06 26.90
CA PHE A 131 -0.33 -4.59 25.90
C PHE A 131 1.11 -4.54 26.45
N ASN A 132 1.32 -4.07 27.68
CA ASN A 132 2.63 -4.08 28.34
C ASN A 132 3.15 -5.51 28.53
N ALA A 133 2.30 -6.46 28.90
CA ALA A 133 2.67 -7.87 28.99
C ALA A 133 3.06 -8.45 27.61
N TRP A 134 2.38 -8.05 26.53
CA TRP A 134 2.76 -8.42 25.17
C TRP A 134 4.11 -7.83 24.78
N LEU A 135 4.34 -6.53 25.01
CA LEU A 135 5.62 -5.85 24.74
C LEU A 135 6.79 -6.56 25.46
N GLN A 136 6.62 -6.93 26.74
CA GLN A 136 7.63 -7.67 27.48
C GLN A 136 7.97 -9.01 26.83
N ARG A 137 6.95 -9.78 26.40
CA ARG A 137 7.16 -11.05 25.69
C ARG A 137 7.90 -10.85 24.35
N GLN A 138 7.75 -9.67 23.70
CA GLN A 138 8.48 -9.31 22.48
C GLN A 138 9.90 -8.79 22.77
N GLY A 139 10.31 -8.70 24.04
CA GLY A 139 11.63 -8.18 24.45
C GLY A 139 11.72 -6.65 24.36
N VAL A 140 10.60 -5.94 24.40
CA VAL A 140 10.55 -4.48 24.39
C VAL A 140 10.61 -3.93 25.81
N ASP A 141 11.45 -2.93 26.04
CA ASP A 141 11.48 -2.18 27.29
C ASP A 141 10.20 -1.35 27.43
N VAL A 142 9.31 -1.79 28.32
CA VAL A 142 8.01 -1.16 28.56
C VAL A 142 8.16 0.26 29.11
N LYS A 143 9.10 0.48 30.04
CA LYS A 143 9.36 1.80 30.60
C LYS A 143 9.73 2.79 29.49
N ARG A 144 10.66 2.36 28.62
CA ARG A 144 11.07 3.13 27.47
C ARG A 144 9.93 3.39 26.49
N PHE A 145 9.08 2.38 26.25
CA PHE A 145 7.88 2.52 25.41
C PHE A 145 6.91 3.59 25.96
N GLU A 146 6.64 3.57 27.29
CA GLU A 146 5.75 4.54 27.96
C GLU A 146 6.28 5.99 27.93
N GLU A 147 7.58 6.16 27.87
CA GLU A 147 8.21 7.46 27.65
C GLU A 147 8.08 7.91 26.18
N VAL A 148 8.42 7.01 25.26
CA VAL A 148 8.46 7.30 23.82
C VAL A 148 7.07 7.62 23.27
N ILE A 149 6.02 6.92 23.71
CA ILE A 149 4.65 7.16 23.23
C ILE A 149 4.12 8.56 23.60
N LYS A 150 4.66 9.16 24.65
CA LYS A 150 4.33 10.53 25.09
C LYS A 150 5.25 11.60 24.47
N SER A 151 6.28 11.18 23.76
CA SER A 151 7.28 12.10 23.21
C SER A 151 6.71 13.05 22.17
N PHE A 152 7.29 14.24 22.07
CA PHE A 152 6.96 15.23 21.05
C PHE A 152 7.11 14.66 19.63
N GLY A 153 8.15 13.85 19.39
CA GLY A 153 8.40 13.21 18.09
C GLY A 153 7.25 12.31 17.64
N VAL A 154 6.75 11.44 18.53
CA VAL A 154 5.59 10.57 18.24
C VAL A 154 4.34 11.40 18.02
N GLN A 155 4.07 12.39 18.89
CA GLN A 155 2.90 13.25 18.72
C GLN A 155 2.93 14.03 17.39
N SER A 156 4.12 14.48 16.97
CA SER A 156 4.30 15.17 15.68
C SER A 156 4.02 14.25 14.51
N LYS A 157 4.54 13.01 14.52
CA LYS A 157 4.27 11.99 13.48
C LYS A 157 2.79 11.63 13.38
N VAL A 158 2.10 11.53 14.53
CA VAL A 158 0.65 11.28 14.56
C VAL A 158 -0.12 12.43 13.90
N ARG A 159 0.20 13.68 14.20
CA ARG A 159 -0.43 14.84 13.54
C ARG A 159 -0.15 14.83 12.03
N GLN A 160 1.06 14.51 11.62
CA GLN A 160 1.41 14.39 10.21
C GLN A 160 0.63 13.26 9.51
N ALA A 161 0.49 12.11 10.14
CA ALA A 161 -0.31 11.00 9.61
C ALA A 161 -1.79 11.37 9.46
N GLN A 162 -2.35 12.11 10.42
CA GLN A 162 -3.70 12.64 10.32
C GLN A 162 -3.85 13.62 9.14
N GLN A 163 -2.89 14.53 8.97
CA GLN A 163 -2.87 15.46 7.83
C GLN A 163 -2.78 14.72 6.49
N LEU A 164 -1.96 13.67 6.41
CA LEU A 164 -1.87 12.82 5.22
C LEU A 164 -3.19 12.09 4.97
N THR A 165 -3.82 11.50 6.00
CA THR A 165 -5.13 10.85 5.87
C THR A 165 -6.17 11.78 5.23
N VAL A 166 -6.24 13.04 5.70
CA VAL A 166 -7.15 14.05 5.15
C VAL A 166 -6.71 14.51 3.76
N GLY A 167 -5.42 14.84 3.59
CA GLY A 167 -4.88 15.38 2.33
C GLY A 167 -5.03 14.40 1.16
N TYR A 168 -4.82 13.11 1.41
CA TYR A 168 -5.03 12.05 0.43
C TYR A 168 -6.49 11.61 0.29
N ARG A 169 -7.41 12.23 1.06
CA ARG A 169 -8.85 11.91 1.06
C ARG A 169 -9.11 10.42 1.31
N ILE A 170 -8.35 9.84 2.24
CA ILE A 170 -8.53 8.44 2.61
C ILE A 170 -9.83 8.30 3.40
N ASP A 171 -10.71 7.43 2.97
CA ASP A 171 -12.03 7.13 3.54
C ASP A 171 -12.15 5.70 4.07
N GLY A 172 -11.13 4.87 3.83
CA GLY A 172 -11.06 3.48 4.30
C GLY A 172 -9.65 2.91 4.23
N THR A 173 -9.46 1.74 4.85
CA THR A 173 -8.19 1.02 4.86
C THR A 173 -8.37 -0.46 4.49
N PRO A 174 -7.37 -1.08 3.83
CA PRO A 174 -6.15 -0.47 3.34
C PRO A 174 -6.40 0.38 2.08
N ALA A 175 -5.66 1.46 1.95
CA ALA A 175 -5.57 2.25 0.73
C ALA A 175 -4.11 2.54 0.42
N MET A 176 -3.77 2.67 -0.85
CA MET A 176 -2.41 3.03 -1.26
C MET A 176 -2.40 4.33 -2.04
N ALA A 177 -1.29 5.06 -1.93
CA ALA A 177 -1.10 6.27 -2.72
C ALA A 177 0.25 6.25 -3.42
N VAL A 178 0.29 6.85 -4.62
CA VAL A 178 1.51 6.92 -5.44
C VAL A 178 1.85 8.38 -5.72
N HIS A 179 2.98 8.77 -5.21
CA HIS A 179 3.72 10.01 -5.50
C HIS A 179 2.86 11.30 -5.40
N GLY A 180 2.01 11.37 -4.38
CA GLY A 180 1.14 12.53 -4.17
C GLY A 180 0.01 12.71 -5.19
N ARG A 181 -0.09 11.87 -6.21
CA ARG A 181 -0.95 12.05 -7.39
C ARG A 181 -2.13 11.12 -7.44
N TYR A 182 -1.98 9.93 -6.92
CA TYR A 182 -2.96 8.86 -7.10
C TYR A 182 -3.28 8.19 -5.78
N THR A 183 -4.53 7.76 -5.62
CA THR A 183 -4.94 6.83 -4.56
C THR A 183 -5.67 5.65 -5.17
N VAL A 184 -5.59 4.51 -4.50
CA VAL A 184 -6.29 3.28 -4.88
C VAL A 184 -6.69 2.50 -3.63
N SER A 185 -7.94 2.02 -3.59
CA SER A 185 -8.48 1.15 -2.56
C SER A 185 -8.52 -0.32 -3.02
N VAL A 186 -8.78 -1.23 -2.09
CA VAL A 186 -8.99 -2.65 -2.43
C VAL A 186 -10.20 -2.83 -3.34
N ASP A 187 -11.27 -2.06 -3.14
CA ASP A 187 -12.47 -2.12 -3.98
C ASP A 187 -12.18 -1.75 -5.43
N GLN A 188 -11.40 -0.69 -5.64
CA GLN A 188 -10.93 -0.28 -6.97
C GLN A 188 -10.02 -1.34 -7.61
N GLY A 189 -9.26 -2.05 -6.81
CA GLY A 189 -8.41 -3.18 -7.23
C GLY A 189 -9.16 -4.47 -7.48
N GLY A 190 -10.39 -4.60 -6.98
CA GLY A 190 -11.18 -5.83 -7.00
C GLY A 190 -10.61 -6.95 -6.14
N SER A 191 -9.42 -6.80 -5.61
CA SER A 191 -8.73 -7.71 -4.70
C SER A 191 -7.45 -7.08 -4.17
N GLN A 192 -6.86 -7.67 -3.12
CA GLN A 192 -5.55 -7.25 -2.60
C GLN A 192 -4.43 -7.33 -3.66
N ARG A 193 -4.39 -8.40 -4.44
CA ARG A 193 -3.44 -8.53 -5.56
C ARG A 193 -3.74 -7.54 -6.68
N GLY A 194 -5.01 -7.26 -6.93
CA GLY A 194 -5.44 -6.24 -7.89
C GLY A 194 -5.01 -4.84 -7.48
N LEU A 195 -5.14 -4.50 -6.18
CA LEU A 195 -4.63 -3.27 -5.60
C LEU A 195 -3.14 -3.08 -5.94
N LEU A 196 -2.29 -4.07 -5.67
CA LEU A 196 -0.85 -3.98 -5.93
C LEU A 196 -0.52 -3.87 -7.43
N LYS A 197 -1.27 -4.56 -8.31
CA LYS A 197 -1.12 -4.41 -9.76
C LYS A 197 -1.44 -2.99 -10.24
N ILE A 198 -2.43 -2.34 -9.63
CA ILE A 198 -2.75 -0.94 -9.95
C ILE A 198 -1.63 -0.03 -9.44
N VAL A 199 -1.10 -0.27 -8.24
CA VAL A 199 0.06 0.48 -7.72
C VAL A 199 1.25 0.35 -8.67
N ASP A 200 1.58 -0.84 -9.16
CA ASP A 200 2.65 -1.05 -10.15
C ASP A 200 2.41 -0.24 -11.43
N HIS A 201 1.17 -0.23 -11.92
CA HIS A 201 0.78 0.58 -13.07
C HIS A 201 0.98 2.09 -12.81
N LEU A 202 0.54 2.58 -11.64
CA LEU A 202 0.67 4.00 -11.25
C LEU A 202 2.14 4.41 -11.05
N VAL A 203 2.95 3.53 -10.50
CA VAL A 203 4.41 3.71 -10.42
C VAL A 203 5.02 3.84 -11.82
N ALA A 204 4.63 2.97 -12.75
CA ALA A 204 5.11 3.05 -14.13
C ALA A 204 4.67 4.33 -14.85
N LEU A 205 3.44 4.81 -14.62
CA LEU A 205 2.96 6.10 -15.11
C LEU A 205 3.76 7.26 -14.54
N THR A 206 3.97 7.25 -13.22
CA THR A 206 4.73 8.28 -12.51
C THR A 206 6.16 8.34 -13.05
N ARG A 207 6.83 7.20 -13.19
CA ARG A 207 8.21 7.10 -13.70
C ARG A 207 8.37 7.73 -15.08
N LYS A 208 7.36 7.60 -15.98
CA LYS A 208 7.36 8.22 -17.30
C LYS A 208 7.17 9.75 -17.25
N SER A 209 6.55 10.27 -16.20
CA SER A 209 6.25 11.69 -16.05
C SER A 209 7.29 12.48 -15.25
N LEU A 210 8.17 11.79 -14.52
CA LEU A 210 9.26 12.43 -13.81
C LEU A 210 10.43 12.72 -14.75
N PRO A 211 11.14 13.86 -14.56
CA PRO A 211 12.39 14.10 -15.28
C PRO A 211 13.37 12.95 -15.03
N ALA A 212 14.10 12.56 -16.07
CA ALA A 212 15.19 11.59 -15.90
C ALA A 212 16.14 12.09 -14.80
N ALA A 213 16.46 11.23 -13.83
CA ALA A 213 17.46 11.55 -12.83
C ALA A 213 18.77 11.89 -13.55
N ARG A 214 19.26 13.12 -13.36
CA ARG A 214 20.56 13.56 -13.89
C ARG A 214 21.68 13.02 -13.02
#